data_adae78371d91915a6a3346cf26940e85
#
_entry.id   adae78371d91915a6a3346cf26940e85
#
_cell.length_a   1.000
_cell.length_b   1.000
_cell.length_c   1.000
_cell.angle_alpha   90.00
_cell.angle_beta   90.00
_cell.angle_gamma   90.00
#
_symmetry.space_group_name_H-M   'P 1'
#
loop_
_entity.id
_entity.type
_entity.pdbx_description
1 polymer ?
#
loop_
_entity_poly.entity_id
_entity_poly.type
_entity_poly.pdbx_seq_one_letter_code
_entity_poly.pdbx_strand_id
1 'polypeptide(L)'
;SAQRVRTADRGLSAAFDRSISDIGALRLHDPSGHRRPVIAAGAPWYMTLFGRDALISAYMALPIDPTLAIGVLEALAELQGRDVDLMSEEEPGRIMHETRYLGVEAPTLTGGSTYYGSADATPLFVMLLGELSRWGLDDDALRDLLPYADRALAWMQDYGDRDGDGYIEYLKTSERGLSNQGWKDSADGIRYRDGRIAEAPLALCEVQAYAYGAYRARAAIGVRLGEPEVVARCGQLADELKAGRLVRALIREA
;
A
#
# COMPACT_ATOMS: atom_id res chain seq x y z
N SER A 1 -17.61 11.66 14.00
CA SER A 1 -18.43 10.55 14.53
C SER A 1 -18.67 9.56 13.40
N ALA A 2 -18.33 8.27 13.60
CA ALA A 2 -18.55 7.23 12.60
C ALA A 2 -20.02 7.18 12.16
N GLN A 3 -20.24 7.01 10.87
CA GLN A 3 -21.60 6.87 10.33
C GLN A 3 -22.20 5.54 10.80
N ARG A 4 -23.48 5.56 11.19
CA ARG A 4 -24.21 4.35 11.56
C ARG A 4 -25.03 3.87 10.38
N VAL A 5 -24.80 2.62 9.98
CA VAL A 5 -25.59 1.94 8.95
C VAL A 5 -26.75 1.20 9.63
N ARG A 6 -28.00 1.46 9.21
CA ARG A 6 -29.17 0.74 9.66
C ARG A 6 -29.84 0.06 8.49
N THR A 7 -30.18 -1.21 8.64
CA THR A 7 -30.89 -2.00 7.63
C THR A 7 -32.15 -2.62 8.26
N ALA A 8 -33.06 -3.11 7.42
CA ALA A 8 -34.23 -3.87 7.90
C ALA A 8 -33.82 -5.22 8.48
N ASP A 9 -32.67 -5.76 8.10
CA ASP A 9 -32.10 -6.98 8.65
C ASP A 9 -31.32 -6.65 9.94
N ARG A 10 -31.79 -7.20 11.06
CA ARG A 10 -31.16 -6.99 12.38
C ARG A 10 -29.78 -7.64 12.48
N GLY A 11 -29.57 -8.79 11.82
CA GLY A 11 -28.29 -9.48 11.82
C GLY A 11 -27.23 -8.66 11.09
N LEU A 12 -27.56 -8.11 9.92
CA LEU A 12 -26.68 -7.24 9.16
C LEU A 12 -26.36 -5.94 9.91
N SER A 13 -27.37 -5.31 10.56
CA SER A 13 -27.14 -4.12 11.38
C SER A 13 -26.19 -4.40 12.54
N ALA A 14 -26.36 -5.55 13.23
CA ALA A 14 -25.48 -5.97 14.33
C ALA A 14 -24.05 -6.25 13.84
N ALA A 15 -23.88 -6.84 12.65
CA ALA A 15 -22.57 -7.07 12.03
C ALA A 15 -21.85 -5.75 11.72
N PHE A 16 -22.55 -4.74 11.18
CA PHE A 16 -21.97 -3.41 10.97
C PHE A 16 -21.56 -2.74 12.28
N ASP A 17 -22.42 -2.75 13.30
CA ASP A 17 -22.09 -2.16 14.60
C ASP A 17 -20.86 -2.83 15.22
N ARG A 18 -20.76 -4.16 15.10
CA ARG A 18 -19.61 -4.92 15.58
C ARG A 18 -18.34 -4.58 14.80
N SER A 19 -18.39 -4.54 13.47
CA SER A 19 -17.23 -4.19 12.62
C SER A 19 -16.72 -2.78 12.91
N ILE A 20 -17.61 -1.81 13.10
CA ILE A 20 -17.23 -0.44 13.49
C ILE A 20 -16.52 -0.44 14.85
N SER A 21 -17.04 -1.22 15.81
CA SER A 21 -16.42 -1.36 17.13
C SER A 21 -15.02 -2.00 17.05
N ASP A 22 -14.86 -3.05 16.22
CA ASP A 22 -13.60 -3.75 16.05
C ASP A 22 -12.54 -2.86 15.35
N ILE A 23 -12.92 -2.11 14.30
CA ILE A 23 -12.06 -1.09 13.70
C ILE A 23 -11.66 -0.04 14.74
N GLY A 24 -12.60 0.39 15.59
CA GLY A 24 -12.33 1.32 16.68
C GLY A 24 -11.30 0.79 17.69
N ALA A 25 -11.34 -0.51 17.99
CA ALA A 25 -10.39 -1.16 18.88
C ALA A 25 -8.96 -1.31 18.27
N LEU A 26 -8.87 -1.34 16.95
CA LEU A 26 -7.59 -1.39 16.21
C LEU A 26 -7.03 0.00 15.91
N ARG A 27 -7.75 1.07 16.26
CA ARG A 27 -7.28 2.44 16.01
C ARG A 27 -6.11 2.79 16.93
N LEU A 28 -5.04 3.22 16.33
CA LEU A 28 -3.87 3.79 17.00
C LEU A 28 -3.77 5.28 16.69
N HIS A 29 -2.93 5.98 17.44
CA HIS A 29 -2.51 7.32 17.12
C HIS A 29 -1.02 7.30 16.84
N ASP A 30 -0.63 7.83 15.70
CA ASP A 30 0.76 8.01 15.33
C ASP A 30 1.49 8.81 16.43
N PRO A 31 2.63 8.29 16.94
CA PRO A 31 3.38 8.96 18.01
C PRO A 31 4.21 10.16 17.54
N SER A 32 4.26 10.48 16.24
CA SER A 32 5.05 11.59 15.67
C SER A 32 4.66 12.99 16.15
N GLY A 33 3.70 13.09 17.07
CA GLY A 33 3.20 14.35 17.62
C GLY A 33 1.97 14.91 16.90
N HIS A 34 1.69 14.48 15.70
CA HIS A 34 0.49 14.88 14.96
C HIS A 34 -0.76 14.11 15.39
N ARG A 35 -0.60 13.02 16.16
CA ARG A 35 -1.68 12.18 16.70
C ARG A 35 -2.71 11.75 15.66
N ARG A 36 -2.24 11.46 14.45
CA ARG A 36 -3.11 11.00 13.35
C ARG A 36 -3.73 9.65 13.68
N PRO A 37 -5.01 9.44 13.38
CA PRO A 37 -5.61 8.13 13.53
C PRO A 37 -5.07 7.20 12.45
N VAL A 38 -4.46 6.09 12.86
CA VAL A 38 -4.04 5.00 11.98
C VAL A 38 -4.67 3.69 12.46
N ILE A 39 -4.65 2.65 11.64
CA ILE A 39 -5.18 1.36 11.99
C ILE A 39 -4.05 0.35 12.15
N ALA A 40 -4.06 -0.41 13.25
CA ALA A 40 -3.17 -1.53 13.48
C ALA A 40 -3.54 -2.72 12.59
N ALA A 41 -2.54 -3.54 12.23
CA ALA A 41 -2.76 -4.74 11.43
C ALA A 41 -3.56 -5.81 12.20
N GLY A 42 -3.33 -5.96 13.52
CA GLY A 42 -4.12 -6.91 14.32
C GLY A 42 -3.66 -7.09 15.76
N ALA A 43 -4.61 -7.34 16.65
CA ALA A 43 -4.36 -7.63 18.05
C ALA A 43 -4.15 -9.14 18.26
N PRO A 44 -3.31 -9.54 19.24
CA PRO A 44 -2.46 -8.70 20.08
C PRO A 44 -1.06 -8.44 19.52
N TRP A 45 -0.60 -9.24 18.52
CA TRP A 45 0.81 -9.29 18.10
C TRP A 45 1.19 -8.20 17.10
N TYR A 46 0.22 -7.69 16.35
CA TYR A 46 0.40 -6.74 15.25
C TYR A 46 -0.25 -5.39 15.54
N MET A 47 -0.23 -4.96 16.82
CA MET A 47 -0.74 -3.66 17.26
C MET A 47 0.25 -2.54 16.90
N THR A 48 0.55 -2.44 15.59
CA THR A 48 1.44 -1.44 15.04
C THR A 48 1.02 -1.11 13.61
N LEU A 49 1.67 -0.10 13.00
CA LEU A 49 1.37 0.32 11.63
C LEU A 49 2.07 -0.60 10.63
N PHE A 50 1.29 -1.25 9.78
CA PHE A 50 1.72 -1.95 8.57
C PHE A 50 1.24 -1.18 7.34
N GLY A 51 2.07 -1.09 6.30
CA GLY A 51 1.74 -0.36 5.08
C GLY A 51 0.50 -0.91 4.39
N ARG A 52 0.57 -2.13 3.87
CA ARG A 52 -0.54 -2.80 3.15
C ARG A 52 -1.82 -2.87 3.97
N ASP A 53 -1.70 -3.35 5.22
CA ASP A 53 -2.85 -3.60 6.08
C ASP A 53 -3.62 -2.32 6.39
N ALA A 54 -2.88 -1.25 6.73
CA ALA A 54 -3.50 0.05 7.01
C ALA A 54 -4.13 0.66 5.75
N LEU A 55 -3.47 0.55 4.59
CA LEU A 55 -3.97 1.09 3.32
C LEU A 55 -5.26 0.39 2.88
N ILE A 56 -5.30 -0.95 2.92
CA ILE A 56 -6.49 -1.73 2.54
C ILE A 56 -7.62 -1.49 3.55
N SER A 57 -7.33 -1.51 4.84
CA SER A 57 -8.33 -1.28 5.88
C SER A 57 -8.92 0.13 5.79
N ALA A 58 -8.09 1.14 5.55
CA ALA A 58 -8.52 2.51 5.35
C ALA A 58 -9.37 2.68 4.09
N TYR A 59 -8.99 2.01 2.98
CA TYR A 59 -9.79 1.96 1.76
C TYR A 59 -11.19 1.38 2.02
N MET A 60 -11.27 0.25 2.71
CA MET A 60 -12.54 -0.40 3.06
C MET A 60 -13.37 0.44 4.05
N ALA A 61 -12.73 1.24 4.89
CA ALA A 61 -13.39 2.09 5.87
C ALA A 61 -13.85 3.44 5.32
N LEU A 62 -13.53 3.82 4.09
CA LEU A 62 -13.91 5.11 3.47
C LEU A 62 -15.41 5.47 3.65
N PRO A 63 -16.37 4.54 3.45
CA PRO A 63 -17.78 4.86 3.63
C PRO A 63 -18.17 5.16 5.08
N ILE A 64 -17.34 4.79 6.05
CA ILE A 64 -17.60 4.89 7.48
C ILE A 64 -16.84 6.06 8.10
N ASP A 65 -15.53 6.16 7.81
CA ASP A 65 -14.65 7.18 8.37
C ASP A 65 -13.48 7.50 7.42
N PRO A 66 -13.66 8.43 6.48
CA PRO A 66 -12.59 8.82 5.55
C PRO A 66 -11.39 9.49 6.25
N THR A 67 -11.54 9.99 7.49
CA THR A 67 -10.43 10.61 8.23
C THR A 67 -9.35 9.59 8.58
N LEU A 68 -9.71 8.30 8.69
CA LEU A 68 -8.76 7.22 8.88
C LEU A 68 -7.82 7.08 7.68
N ALA A 69 -8.34 7.21 6.46
CA ALA A 69 -7.53 7.14 5.25
C ALA A 69 -6.56 8.32 5.13
N ILE A 70 -6.97 9.53 5.51
CA ILE A 70 -6.09 10.69 5.57
C ILE A 70 -4.94 10.43 6.55
N GLY A 71 -5.26 10.01 7.79
CA GLY A 71 -4.26 9.74 8.81
C GLY A 71 -3.27 8.65 8.41
N VAL A 72 -3.74 7.59 7.76
CA VAL A 72 -2.88 6.50 7.24
C VAL A 72 -1.95 7.03 6.16
N LEU A 73 -2.45 7.78 5.17
CA LEU A 73 -1.60 8.33 4.10
C LEU A 73 -0.55 9.30 4.64
N GLU A 74 -0.93 10.20 5.53
CA GLU A 74 0.01 11.14 6.14
C GLU A 74 1.10 10.44 6.97
N ALA A 75 0.73 9.42 7.76
CA ALA A 75 1.70 8.65 8.55
C ALA A 75 2.66 7.86 7.65
N LEU A 76 2.17 7.23 6.59
CA LEU A 76 2.99 6.50 5.63
C LEU A 76 3.87 7.43 4.78
N ALA A 77 3.39 8.62 4.45
CA ALA A 77 4.16 9.63 3.75
C ALA A 77 5.39 10.08 4.55
N GLU A 78 5.26 10.30 5.85
CA GLU A 78 6.39 10.65 6.72
C GLU A 78 7.44 9.55 6.80
N LEU A 79 7.00 8.28 6.75
CA LEU A 79 7.83 7.08 6.80
C LEU A 79 8.26 6.59 5.42
N GLN A 80 7.92 7.31 4.34
CA GLN A 80 8.32 6.92 2.98
C GLN A 80 9.85 6.89 2.85
N GLY A 81 10.39 5.83 2.23
CA GLY A 81 11.81 5.64 2.01
C GLY A 81 12.48 6.80 1.30
N ARG A 82 13.69 7.13 1.73
CA ARG A 82 14.50 8.26 1.23
C ARG A 82 15.87 7.84 0.76
N ASP A 83 16.40 6.81 1.39
CA ASP A 83 17.76 6.30 1.18
C ASP A 83 17.72 4.86 0.66
N VAL A 84 18.87 4.36 0.22
CA VAL A 84 19.05 2.94 -0.11
C VAL A 84 19.72 2.26 1.06
N ASP A 85 18.99 1.40 1.77
CA ASP A 85 19.51 0.58 2.86
C ASP A 85 19.13 -0.90 2.66
N LEU A 86 20.13 -1.72 2.41
CA LEU A 86 19.96 -3.15 2.16
C LEU A 86 19.47 -3.93 3.40
N MET A 87 19.67 -3.41 4.61
CA MET A 87 19.25 -4.09 5.84
C MET A 87 17.78 -3.93 6.11
N SER A 88 17.26 -2.70 6.00
CA SER A 88 15.84 -2.40 6.14
C SER A 88 15.06 -2.59 4.83
N GLU A 89 15.77 -2.83 3.72
CA GLU A 89 15.23 -2.86 2.36
C GLU A 89 14.56 -1.54 1.97
N GLU A 90 15.07 -0.42 2.52
CA GLU A 90 14.63 0.92 2.17
C GLU A 90 15.14 1.28 0.77
N GLU A 91 14.26 1.90 -0.01
CA GLU A 91 14.55 2.46 -1.34
C GLU A 91 13.78 3.78 -1.48
N PRO A 92 14.35 4.81 -2.14
CA PRO A 92 13.68 6.10 -2.32
C PRO A 92 12.28 5.96 -2.93
N GLY A 93 11.28 6.48 -2.25
CA GLY A 93 9.88 6.44 -2.69
C GLY A 93 9.09 5.22 -2.25
N ARG A 94 9.74 4.18 -1.73
CA ARG A 94 9.08 2.96 -1.26
C ARG A 94 8.23 3.22 -0.02
N ILE A 95 7.03 2.66 0.05
CA ILE A 95 6.20 2.67 1.26
C ILE A 95 6.59 1.47 2.12
N MET A 96 6.73 1.71 3.42
CA MET A 96 7.21 0.72 4.37
C MET A 96 6.25 -0.47 4.52
N HIS A 97 6.81 -1.63 4.90
CA HIS A 97 6.05 -2.82 5.26
C HIS A 97 5.51 -2.72 6.70
N GLU A 98 6.39 -2.52 7.67
CA GLU A 98 6.03 -2.37 9.07
C GLU A 98 6.90 -1.33 9.77
N THR A 99 6.34 -0.67 10.79
CA THR A 99 7.12 0.13 11.73
C THR A 99 6.75 -0.23 13.16
N ARG A 100 7.75 -0.29 14.03
CA ARG A 100 7.58 -0.48 15.47
C ARG A 100 7.79 0.86 16.16
N TYR A 101 6.72 1.40 16.72
CA TYR A 101 6.80 2.65 17.47
C TYR A 101 7.60 2.47 18.77
N LEU A 102 8.29 3.52 19.18
CA LEU A 102 9.06 3.52 20.44
C LEU A 102 8.18 3.05 21.61
N GLY A 103 8.69 2.08 22.37
CA GLY A 103 7.98 1.49 23.51
C GLY A 103 7.38 0.11 23.24
N VAL A 104 7.40 -0.37 22.01
CA VAL A 104 7.14 -1.78 21.68
C VAL A 104 8.47 -2.53 21.76
N GLU A 105 8.59 -3.48 22.67
CA GLU A 105 9.85 -4.21 22.94
C GLU A 105 10.34 -5.09 21.78
N ALA A 106 9.48 -5.35 20.80
CA ALA A 106 9.83 -6.19 19.66
C ALA A 106 10.34 -5.33 18.47
N PRO A 107 11.59 -5.54 18.00
CA PRO A 107 12.07 -4.91 16.78
C PRO A 107 11.32 -5.44 15.56
N THR A 108 11.42 -4.73 14.40
CA THR A 108 11.00 -5.25 13.10
C THR A 108 11.78 -6.54 12.73
N LEU A 109 11.37 -7.21 11.67
CA LEU A 109 12.05 -8.42 11.17
C LEU A 109 13.55 -8.23 10.99
N THR A 110 13.98 -7.04 10.54
CA THR A 110 15.39 -6.73 10.30
C THR A 110 16.13 -6.17 11.52
N GLY A 111 15.43 -5.97 12.64
CA GLY A 111 15.99 -5.49 13.90
C GLY A 111 15.99 -3.97 14.07
N GLY A 112 15.58 -3.21 13.04
CA GLY A 112 15.39 -1.75 13.10
C GLY A 112 13.98 -1.37 13.57
N SER A 113 13.68 -0.06 13.52
CA SER A 113 12.35 0.48 13.84
C SER A 113 11.37 0.40 12.64
N THR A 114 11.88 0.40 11.41
CA THR A 114 11.09 0.37 10.18
C THR A 114 11.69 -0.64 9.20
N TYR A 115 10.84 -1.36 8.49
CA TYR A 115 11.19 -2.33 7.47
C TYR A 115 10.36 -2.07 6.20
N TYR A 116 10.99 -2.16 5.01
CA TYR A 116 10.39 -1.75 3.74
C TYR A 116 10.07 -2.90 2.78
N GLY A 117 10.32 -4.14 3.12
CA GLY A 117 10.14 -5.30 2.23
C GLY A 117 8.68 -5.61 1.88
N SER A 118 8.06 -4.72 1.13
CA SER A 118 6.70 -4.86 0.59
C SER A 118 6.65 -4.23 -0.81
N ALA A 119 6.17 -4.98 -1.81
CA ALA A 119 6.04 -4.49 -3.19
C ALA A 119 4.66 -3.87 -3.46
N ASP A 120 3.67 -4.21 -2.66
CA ASP A 120 2.27 -3.83 -2.84
C ASP A 120 1.86 -2.54 -2.11
N ALA A 121 2.48 -2.23 -0.97
CA ALA A 121 2.14 -1.03 -0.20
C ALA A 121 2.34 0.27 -1.01
N THR A 122 3.37 0.33 -1.84
CA THR A 122 3.71 1.52 -2.62
C THR A 122 2.64 1.89 -3.65
N PRO A 123 2.18 1.01 -4.54
CA PRO A 123 1.07 1.33 -5.44
C PRO A 123 -0.26 1.51 -4.70
N LEU A 124 -0.51 0.76 -3.62
CA LEU A 124 -1.73 0.92 -2.81
C LEU A 124 -1.84 2.31 -2.18
N PHE A 125 -0.72 2.93 -1.80
CA PHE A 125 -0.68 4.31 -1.29
C PHE A 125 -1.27 5.30 -2.31
N VAL A 126 -0.83 5.23 -3.56
CA VAL A 126 -1.32 6.11 -4.64
C VAL A 126 -2.78 5.83 -4.97
N MET A 127 -3.19 4.55 -4.94
CA MET A 127 -4.59 4.15 -5.14
C MET A 127 -5.51 4.75 -4.07
N LEU A 128 -5.13 4.67 -2.80
CA LEU A 128 -5.93 5.22 -1.70
C LEU A 128 -6.04 6.74 -1.80
N LEU A 129 -4.96 7.45 -2.19
CA LEU A 129 -5.01 8.88 -2.44
C LEU A 129 -5.99 9.23 -3.57
N GLY A 130 -5.99 8.43 -4.66
CA GLY A 130 -6.95 8.57 -5.74
C GLY A 130 -8.40 8.40 -5.29
N GLU A 131 -8.67 7.44 -4.42
CA GLU A 131 -10.00 7.23 -3.87
C GLU A 131 -10.41 8.40 -2.94
N LEU A 132 -9.54 8.87 -2.07
CA LEU A 132 -9.82 10.05 -1.26
C LEU A 132 -10.12 11.29 -2.11
N SER A 133 -9.40 11.48 -3.22
CA SER A 133 -9.72 12.53 -4.19
C SER A 133 -11.14 12.39 -4.74
N ARG A 134 -11.59 11.18 -5.05
CA ARG A 134 -12.97 10.89 -5.51
C ARG A 134 -14.01 11.10 -4.41
N TRP A 135 -13.65 10.88 -3.14
CA TRP A 135 -14.50 11.08 -1.97
C TRP A 135 -14.51 12.53 -1.49
N GLY A 136 -13.86 13.45 -2.19
CA GLY A 136 -13.95 14.89 -1.97
C GLY A 136 -12.91 15.45 -1.00
N LEU A 137 -11.74 14.80 -0.87
CA LEU A 137 -10.59 15.42 -0.23
C LEU A 137 -10.34 16.78 -0.90
N ASP A 138 -10.12 17.83 -0.11
CA ASP A 138 -9.85 19.16 -0.65
C ASP A 138 -8.51 19.21 -1.41
N ASP A 139 -8.39 20.22 -2.29
CA ASP A 139 -7.24 20.31 -3.19
C ASP A 139 -5.94 20.63 -2.46
N ASP A 140 -5.96 21.32 -1.33
CA ASP A 140 -4.76 21.65 -0.57
C ASP A 140 -4.21 20.40 0.11
N ALA A 141 -5.05 19.65 0.84
CA ALA A 141 -4.65 18.38 1.44
C ALA A 141 -4.21 17.34 0.38
N LEU A 142 -4.85 17.36 -0.80
CA LEU A 142 -4.42 16.54 -1.92
C LEU A 142 -3.02 16.94 -2.41
N ARG A 143 -2.75 18.24 -2.60
CA ARG A 143 -1.44 18.76 -3.02
C ARG A 143 -0.32 18.45 -2.04
N ASP A 144 -0.61 18.45 -0.74
CA ASP A 144 0.38 18.11 0.30
C ASP A 144 0.85 16.65 0.19
N LEU A 145 0.01 15.74 -0.29
CA LEU A 145 0.33 14.32 -0.46
C LEU A 145 0.88 13.96 -1.85
N LEU A 146 0.72 14.82 -2.87
CA LEU A 146 1.19 14.54 -4.23
C LEU A 146 2.69 14.27 -4.34
N PRO A 147 3.60 15.01 -3.67
CA PRO A 147 5.03 14.74 -3.77
C PRO A 147 5.39 13.32 -3.33
N TYR A 148 4.65 12.74 -2.38
CA TYR A 148 4.83 11.38 -1.92
C TYR A 148 4.27 10.37 -2.93
N ALA A 149 3.11 10.66 -3.52
CA ALA A 149 2.55 9.84 -4.57
C ALA A 149 3.46 9.79 -5.81
N ASP A 150 4.01 10.93 -6.22
CA ASP A 150 4.92 10.99 -7.37
C ASP A 150 6.24 10.24 -7.11
N ARG A 151 6.80 10.31 -5.88
CA ARG A 151 7.94 9.46 -5.50
C ARG A 151 7.60 7.97 -5.46
N ALA A 152 6.38 7.61 -5.02
CA ALA A 152 5.93 6.22 -5.05
C ALA A 152 5.84 5.70 -6.49
N LEU A 153 5.36 6.51 -7.44
CA LEU A 153 5.35 6.16 -8.86
C LEU A 153 6.76 6.06 -9.46
N ALA A 154 7.68 6.93 -9.04
CA ALA A 154 9.07 6.85 -9.44
C ALA A 154 9.73 5.55 -8.92
N TRP A 155 9.49 5.17 -7.65
CA TRP A 155 9.96 3.91 -7.11
C TRP A 155 9.49 2.70 -7.94
N MET A 156 8.25 2.70 -8.40
CA MET A 156 7.72 1.61 -9.23
C MET A 156 8.50 1.42 -10.52
N GLN A 157 9.03 2.52 -11.11
CA GLN A 157 9.80 2.49 -12.36
C GLN A 157 11.29 2.27 -12.12
N ASP A 158 11.87 2.90 -11.09
CA ASP A 158 13.32 2.96 -10.90
C ASP A 158 13.86 1.78 -10.08
N TYR A 159 13.03 1.21 -9.19
CA TYR A 159 13.41 0.14 -8.26
C TYR A 159 12.49 -1.08 -8.35
N GLY A 160 11.22 -0.88 -8.68
CA GLY A 160 10.23 -1.94 -8.78
C GLY A 160 10.43 -2.79 -10.04
N ASP A 161 10.63 -2.16 -11.18
CA ASP A 161 10.92 -2.82 -12.47
C ASP A 161 12.43 -3.11 -12.55
N ARG A 162 12.84 -4.30 -12.09
CA ARG A 162 14.26 -4.63 -11.88
C ARG A 162 14.97 -5.03 -13.16
N ASP A 163 14.29 -5.60 -14.12
CA ASP A 163 14.87 -6.07 -15.40
C ASP A 163 14.45 -5.23 -16.61
N GLY A 164 13.65 -4.19 -16.40
CA GLY A 164 13.21 -3.25 -17.42
C GLY A 164 12.11 -3.81 -18.33
N ASP A 165 11.40 -4.85 -17.90
CA ASP A 165 10.33 -5.46 -18.68
C ASP A 165 8.96 -4.79 -18.45
N GLY A 166 8.88 -3.86 -17.48
CA GLY A 166 7.74 -3.05 -17.11
C GLY A 166 6.83 -3.69 -16.06
N TYR A 167 7.21 -4.82 -15.45
CA TYR A 167 6.57 -5.39 -14.29
C TYR A 167 7.28 -4.97 -13.01
N ILE A 168 6.53 -4.94 -11.92
CA ILE A 168 7.10 -4.70 -10.60
C ILE A 168 7.43 -6.04 -9.98
N GLU A 169 8.70 -6.28 -9.72
CA GLU A 169 9.21 -7.43 -8.99
C GLU A 169 9.63 -7.05 -7.59
N TYR A 170 9.75 -8.07 -6.76
CA TYR A 170 10.46 -7.98 -5.50
C TYR A 170 11.62 -8.97 -5.45
N LEU A 171 12.67 -8.53 -4.78
CA LEU A 171 13.82 -9.33 -4.44
C LEU A 171 14.25 -9.00 -3.01
N LYS A 172 14.31 -10.01 -2.15
CA LYS A 172 14.84 -9.90 -0.82
C LYS A 172 16.33 -9.54 -0.86
N THR A 173 16.72 -8.45 -0.20
CA THR A 173 18.13 -8.02 -0.08
C THR A 173 18.68 -8.25 1.34
N SER A 174 17.85 -8.17 2.37
CA SER A 174 18.21 -8.45 3.76
C SER A 174 18.15 -9.94 4.07
N GLU A 175 19.14 -10.49 4.76
CA GLU A 175 19.10 -11.89 5.21
C GLU A 175 17.87 -12.19 6.09
N ARG A 176 17.43 -11.19 6.89
CA ARG A 176 16.28 -11.29 7.78
C ARG A 176 14.96 -10.85 7.15
N GLY A 177 14.99 -10.31 5.93
CA GLY A 177 13.81 -9.84 5.23
C GLY A 177 12.86 -10.95 4.83
N LEU A 178 11.64 -10.58 4.44
CA LEU A 178 10.61 -11.50 3.94
C LEU A 178 11.05 -12.13 2.62
N SER A 179 10.89 -13.45 2.51
CA SER A 179 11.14 -14.16 1.25
C SER A 179 10.10 -13.82 0.17
N ASN A 180 8.87 -13.52 0.58
CA ASN A 180 7.81 -13.02 -0.28
C ASN A 180 7.35 -11.66 0.23
N GLN A 181 7.25 -10.67 -0.66
CA GLN A 181 6.99 -9.26 -0.31
C GLN A 181 5.66 -8.75 -0.85
N GLY A 182 4.72 -9.66 -1.08
CA GLY A 182 3.34 -9.37 -1.40
C GLY A 182 2.40 -9.82 -0.29
N TRP A 183 1.12 -9.88 -0.60
CA TRP A 183 0.08 -10.23 0.36
C TRP A 183 0.23 -11.68 0.92
N LYS A 184 0.79 -12.60 0.14
CA LYS A 184 1.20 -13.95 0.60
C LYS A 184 2.67 -13.93 1.02
N ASP A 185 2.95 -13.34 2.19
CA ASP A 185 4.31 -13.07 2.66
C ASP A 185 5.01 -14.24 3.37
N SER A 186 4.30 -15.35 3.61
CA SER A 186 4.91 -16.57 4.14
C SER A 186 5.99 -17.10 3.20
N ALA A 187 7.08 -17.65 3.75
CA ALA A 187 8.22 -18.13 2.98
C ALA A 187 7.85 -19.18 1.91
N ASP A 188 6.75 -19.89 2.11
CA ASP A 188 6.21 -20.91 1.20
C ASP A 188 4.95 -20.44 0.45
N GLY A 189 4.64 -19.13 0.49
CA GLY A 189 3.39 -18.57 -0.04
C GLY A 189 3.24 -18.64 -1.56
N ILE A 190 4.36 -18.60 -2.30
CA ILE A 190 4.37 -18.60 -3.76
C ILE A 190 5.01 -19.91 -4.26
N ARG A 191 4.22 -20.68 -5.00
CA ARG A 191 4.63 -21.99 -5.51
C ARG A 191 4.30 -22.17 -6.99
N TYR A 192 5.12 -22.90 -7.69
CA TYR A 192 4.79 -23.44 -8.99
C TYR A 192 3.71 -24.51 -8.90
N ARG A 193 3.10 -24.88 -10.03
CA ARG A 193 2.06 -25.90 -10.10
C ARG A 193 2.52 -27.29 -9.59
N ASP A 194 3.80 -27.59 -9.71
CA ASP A 194 4.42 -28.82 -9.22
C ASP A 194 4.74 -28.82 -7.72
N GLY A 195 4.43 -27.72 -7.02
CA GLY A 195 4.63 -27.55 -5.58
C GLY A 195 6.00 -26.99 -5.17
N ARG A 196 6.94 -26.82 -6.10
CA ARG A 196 8.21 -26.13 -5.82
C ARG A 196 7.96 -24.68 -5.42
N ILE A 197 8.73 -24.18 -4.47
CA ILE A 197 8.71 -22.77 -4.08
C ILE A 197 9.30 -21.95 -5.23
N ALA A 198 8.63 -20.85 -5.58
CA ALA A 198 9.12 -19.93 -6.59
C ALA A 198 10.30 -19.11 -6.05
N GLU A 199 11.30 -18.91 -6.89
CA GLU A 199 12.50 -18.14 -6.56
C GLU A 199 12.37 -16.70 -7.05
N ALA A 200 12.75 -15.73 -6.18
CA ALA A 200 12.74 -14.32 -6.53
C ALA A 200 13.91 -14.00 -7.53
N PRO A 201 13.79 -12.96 -8.38
CA PRO A 201 12.73 -11.94 -8.37
C PRO A 201 11.38 -12.45 -8.87
N LEU A 202 10.29 -11.96 -8.26
CA LEU A 202 8.93 -12.38 -8.57
C LEU A 202 8.01 -11.19 -8.85
N ALA A 203 7.33 -11.23 -9.99
CA ALA A 203 6.29 -10.27 -10.37
C ALA A 203 4.90 -10.82 -10.03
N LEU A 204 4.30 -10.36 -8.92
CA LEU A 204 2.98 -10.79 -8.51
C LEU A 204 1.90 -10.11 -9.33
N CYS A 205 0.90 -10.87 -9.78
CA CYS A 205 -0.17 -10.34 -10.64
C CYS A 205 -1.00 -9.24 -9.95
N GLU A 206 -1.26 -9.38 -8.65
CA GLU A 206 -1.97 -8.37 -7.88
C GLU A 206 -1.19 -7.05 -7.76
N VAL A 207 0.14 -7.11 -7.66
CA VAL A 207 0.99 -5.91 -7.62
C VAL A 207 0.91 -5.15 -8.95
N GLN A 208 0.86 -5.87 -10.08
CA GLN A 208 0.67 -5.25 -11.40
C GLN A 208 -0.70 -4.58 -11.51
N ALA A 209 -1.74 -5.22 -10.95
CA ALA A 209 -3.07 -4.63 -10.92
C ALA A 209 -3.12 -3.36 -10.04
N TYR A 210 -2.42 -3.36 -8.90
CA TYR A 210 -2.28 -2.17 -8.05
C TYR A 210 -1.48 -1.07 -8.74
N ALA A 211 -0.41 -1.41 -9.46
CA ALA A 211 0.37 -0.46 -10.24
C ALA A 211 -0.48 0.21 -11.34
N TYR A 212 -1.26 -0.59 -12.08
CA TYR A 212 -2.25 -0.06 -13.03
C TYR A 212 -3.22 0.90 -12.34
N GLY A 213 -3.77 0.50 -11.21
CA GLY A 213 -4.67 1.32 -10.39
C GLY A 213 -4.03 2.62 -9.93
N ALA A 214 -2.77 2.58 -9.50
CA ALA A 214 -2.00 3.74 -9.07
C ALA A 214 -1.78 4.76 -10.20
N TYR A 215 -1.37 4.30 -11.39
CA TYR A 215 -1.24 5.17 -12.57
C TYR A 215 -2.58 5.81 -12.95
N ARG A 216 -3.68 5.04 -12.96
CA ARG A 216 -5.01 5.56 -13.25
C ARG A 216 -5.48 6.57 -12.18
N ALA A 217 -5.19 6.32 -10.91
CA ALA A 217 -5.50 7.21 -9.80
C ALA A 217 -4.76 8.56 -9.97
N ARG A 218 -3.45 8.52 -10.24
CA ARG A 218 -2.66 9.75 -10.42
C ARG A 218 -3.08 10.53 -11.67
N ALA A 219 -3.42 9.84 -12.76
CA ALA A 219 -3.98 10.48 -13.96
C ALA A 219 -5.31 11.19 -13.64
N ALA A 220 -6.21 10.55 -12.89
CA ALA A 220 -7.49 11.15 -12.49
C ALA A 220 -7.30 12.39 -11.60
N ILE A 221 -6.35 12.35 -10.67
CA ILE A 221 -5.95 13.52 -9.87
C ILE A 221 -5.41 14.63 -10.79
N GLY A 222 -4.57 14.29 -11.76
CA GLY A 222 -4.02 15.23 -12.73
C GLY A 222 -5.09 15.93 -13.56
N VAL A 223 -6.17 15.22 -13.96
CA VAL A 223 -7.33 15.84 -14.61
C VAL A 223 -7.98 16.87 -13.69
N ARG A 224 -8.21 16.51 -12.42
CA ARG A 224 -8.81 17.41 -11.43
C ARG A 224 -7.99 18.68 -11.18
N LEU A 225 -6.66 18.55 -11.15
CA LEU A 225 -5.74 19.65 -10.82
C LEU A 225 -5.22 20.41 -12.05
N GLY A 226 -5.58 19.99 -13.28
CA GLY A 226 -5.16 20.64 -14.51
C GLY A 226 -3.70 20.36 -14.88
N GLU A 227 -3.22 19.12 -14.72
CA GLU A 227 -1.85 18.66 -14.98
C GLU A 227 -1.80 17.76 -16.23
N PRO A 228 -1.92 18.28 -17.45
CA PRO A 228 -2.09 17.47 -18.66
C PRO A 228 -0.89 16.55 -18.95
N GLU A 229 0.33 16.95 -18.63
CA GLU A 229 1.53 16.13 -18.83
C GLU A 229 1.52 14.90 -17.92
N VAL A 230 1.11 15.06 -16.66
CA VAL A 230 0.96 13.94 -15.72
C VAL A 230 -0.14 12.99 -16.17
N VAL A 231 -1.26 13.53 -16.67
CA VAL A 231 -2.36 12.73 -17.23
C VAL A 231 -1.87 11.87 -18.39
N ALA A 232 -1.14 12.48 -19.32
CA ALA A 232 -0.62 11.77 -20.49
C ALA A 232 0.39 10.67 -20.08
N ARG A 233 1.37 11.01 -19.23
CA ARG A 233 2.39 10.07 -18.76
C ARG A 233 1.78 8.89 -18.00
N CYS A 234 0.95 9.17 -16.98
CA CYS A 234 0.34 8.11 -16.18
C CYS A 234 -0.67 7.28 -17.00
N GLY A 235 -1.38 7.92 -17.95
CA GLY A 235 -2.26 7.21 -18.90
C GLY A 235 -1.48 6.22 -19.75
N GLN A 236 -0.37 6.66 -20.34
CA GLN A 236 0.52 5.80 -21.14
C GLN A 236 1.04 4.60 -20.33
N LEU A 237 1.60 4.83 -19.13
CA LEU A 237 2.10 3.75 -18.26
C LEU A 237 1.01 2.73 -17.90
N ALA A 238 -0.20 3.20 -17.62
CA ALA A 238 -1.34 2.31 -17.37
C ALA A 238 -1.70 1.48 -18.61
N ASP A 239 -1.73 2.09 -19.79
CA ASP A 239 -2.07 1.41 -21.03
C ASP A 239 -0.98 0.41 -21.45
N GLU A 240 0.30 0.71 -21.26
CA GLU A 240 1.42 -0.20 -21.48
C GLU A 240 1.33 -1.43 -20.57
N LEU A 241 1.07 -1.22 -19.29
CA LEU A 241 0.90 -2.31 -18.33
C LEU A 241 -0.31 -3.19 -18.67
N LYS A 242 -1.41 -2.60 -19.15
CA LYS A 242 -2.62 -3.31 -19.56
C LYS A 242 -2.45 -4.06 -20.89
N ALA A 243 -1.85 -3.43 -21.89
CA ALA A 243 -1.94 -3.88 -23.28
C ALA A 243 -1.03 -5.06 -23.64
N GLY A 244 0.04 -5.30 -22.93
CA GLY A 244 1.04 -6.19 -23.49
C GLY A 244 1.50 -7.29 -22.59
N ARG A 245 1.33 -7.17 -21.34
CA ARG A 245 2.22 -7.92 -20.46
C ARG A 245 1.46 -8.79 -19.48
N LEU A 246 0.42 -8.31 -18.84
CA LEU A 246 -0.39 -9.10 -17.91
C LEU A 246 -1.04 -10.35 -18.55
N VAL A 247 -1.49 -10.24 -19.79
CA VAL A 247 -2.15 -11.36 -20.50
C VAL A 247 -1.15 -12.40 -20.99
N ARG A 248 0.06 -11.99 -21.37
CA ARG A 248 1.09 -12.92 -21.89
C ARG A 248 1.77 -13.74 -20.79
N ALA A 249 1.96 -13.18 -19.60
CA ALA A 249 2.54 -13.90 -18.47
C ALA A 249 1.60 -14.99 -17.95
N LEU A 250 0.30 -14.70 -17.84
CA LEU A 250 -0.72 -15.68 -17.41
C LEU A 250 -0.95 -16.84 -18.41
N ILE A 251 -0.62 -16.63 -19.70
CA ILE A 251 -0.81 -17.64 -20.76
C ILE A 251 0.43 -18.53 -20.95
N ARG A 252 1.62 -18.06 -20.60
CA ARG A 252 2.87 -18.85 -20.78
C ARG A 252 3.08 -19.94 -19.75
N GLU A 253 2.38 -19.91 -18.60
CA GLU A 253 2.52 -20.87 -17.50
C GLU A 253 1.28 -21.78 -17.34
N ALA A 254 0.33 -21.74 -18.25
CA ALA A 254 -0.80 -22.67 -18.38
C ALA A 254 -0.47 -23.75 -19.40
#